data_b01c88b0a843a67432eb8f35ea946e0d
#
_entry.id   b01c88b0a843a67432eb8f35ea946e0d
#
_cell.length_a   1.000
_cell.length_b   1.000
_cell.length_c   1.000
_cell.angle_alpha   90.00
_cell.angle_beta   90.00
_cell.angle_gamma   90.00
#
_symmetry.space_group_name_H-M   'P 1'
#
loop_
_entity.id
_entity.type
_entity.pdbx_description
1 polymer ?
#
loop_
_entity_poly.entity_id
_entity_poly.type
_entity_poly.pdbx_seq_one_letter_code
_entity_poly.pdbx_strand_id
1 'polypeptide(L)'
;MAMVAGTERVVTDKINWLAERGYDVSLVTYEQGKHPLVFSLHPSVKVYNIDAPFFRLGVFSLFRRYYKYLKMKSAFGKSLKTIVEGIEPDIVITTAYSLKVADEIVKVCKHSKLVIESHETCFSVVKEYDYLSNPFMRIVAKLYDIQYYRSINRFDRLVTLTEGDANEWRKHISSDIEVIPNPLTYYPITLGMKPADCPSRIISAGRLEEVKGFDMLIDAFSLISDKCPEWHIDIFGQGSCEKDLLKQIAEKRLENRIIIHSPTANIYEEYYQSDIFALTSRHEGMGMALIEAMSCGISCVAFDCKYGPKEILSNRDTGLLVAEGDIKEFAETLLWLIEHPDERKRMGVAARESAKKYRKEYIMQQWVGLFDQLCPKK
;
A
#
# COMPACT_ATOMS: atom_id res chain seq x y z
N MET A 1 -2.36 0.45 14.29
CA MET A 1 -1.94 1.83 14.06
C MET A 1 -0.77 2.26 14.97
N ALA A 2 0.06 1.30 15.32
CA ALA A 2 1.25 1.51 16.17
C ALA A 2 2.55 1.69 15.37
N MET A 3 2.51 1.55 14.06
CA MET A 3 3.67 1.67 13.16
C MET A 3 3.48 2.80 12.15
N VAL A 4 4.58 3.39 11.70
CA VAL A 4 4.58 4.34 10.58
C VAL A 4 4.54 3.53 9.29
N ALA A 5 3.33 3.17 8.85
CA ALA A 5 3.13 2.44 7.60
C ALA A 5 2.07 3.12 6.73
N GLY A 6 2.11 2.84 5.43
CA GLY A 6 1.23 3.49 4.46
C GLY A 6 -0.26 3.24 4.73
N THR A 7 -0.62 2.02 5.15
CA THR A 7 -2.00 1.66 5.46
C THR A 7 -2.56 2.47 6.63
N GLU A 8 -1.79 2.60 7.72
CA GLU A 8 -2.20 3.38 8.89
C GLU A 8 -2.42 4.85 8.54
N ARG A 9 -1.58 5.41 7.68
CA ARG A 9 -1.72 6.79 7.21
C ARG A 9 -2.99 6.97 6.38
N VAL A 10 -3.21 6.09 5.40
CA VAL A 10 -4.42 6.15 4.55
C VAL A 10 -5.69 6.02 5.37
N VAL A 11 -5.74 5.08 6.32
CA VAL A 11 -6.90 4.89 7.20
C VAL A 11 -7.13 6.14 8.07
N THR A 12 -6.06 6.71 8.63
CA THR A 12 -6.16 7.95 9.42
C THR A 12 -6.66 9.12 8.59
N ASP A 13 -6.14 9.30 7.38
CA ASP A 13 -6.55 10.36 6.45
C ASP A 13 -8.04 10.25 6.09
N LYS A 14 -8.55 9.03 5.86
CA LYS A 14 -9.98 8.77 5.60
C LYS A 14 -10.85 9.09 6.81
N ILE A 15 -10.47 8.60 7.99
CA ILE A 15 -11.16 8.85 9.25
C ILE A 15 -11.28 10.36 9.51
N ASN A 16 -10.17 11.10 9.41
CA ASN A 16 -10.14 12.53 9.64
C ASN A 16 -11.02 13.28 8.64
N TRP A 17 -10.92 12.93 7.33
CA TRP A 17 -11.72 13.56 6.29
C TRP A 17 -13.23 13.38 6.51
N LEU A 18 -13.67 12.19 6.94
CA LEU A 18 -15.07 11.91 7.29
C LEU A 18 -15.52 12.69 8.53
N ALA A 19 -14.70 12.68 9.58
CA ALA A 19 -15.00 13.40 10.82
C ALA A 19 -15.12 14.92 10.60
N GLU A 20 -14.25 15.52 9.80
CA GLU A 20 -14.30 16.94 9.38
C GLU A 20 -15.61 17.31 8.66
N ARG A 21 -16.29 16.32 8.05
CA ARG A 21 -17.55 16.50 7.32
C ARG A 21 -18.79 16.07 8.10
N GLY A 22 -18.63 15.87 9.41
CA GLY A 22 -19.73 15.63 10.32
C GLY A 22 -20.22 14.17 10.40
N TYR A 23 -19.48 13.21 9.84
CA TYR A 23 -19.73 11.80 10.11
C TYR A 23 -19.35 11.47 11.56
N ASP A 24 -20.21 10.69 12.25
CA ASP A 24 -19.84 10.12 13.57
C ASP A 24 -18.92 8.91 13.35
N VAL A 25 -17.63 9.12 13.54
CA VAL A 25 -16.59 8.11 13.24
C VAL A 25 -16.03 7.56 14.54
N SER A 26 -16.01 6.23 14.62
CA SER A 26 -15.38 5.49 15.71
C SER A 26 -14.30 4.57 15.19
N LEU A 27 -13.12 4.58 15.80
CA LEU A 27 -12.00 3.70 15.51
C LEU A 27 -11.90 2.60 16.57
N VAL A 28 -11.95 1.34 16.14
CA VAL A 28 -11.67 0.18 16.99
C VAL A 28 -10.34 -0.44 16.61
N THR A 29 -9.39 -0.47 17.55
CA THR A 29 -8.12 -1.17 17.42
C THR A 29 -8.07 -2.38 18.33
N TYR A 30 -7.33 -3.44 17.98
CA TYR A 30 -7.26 -4.66 18.80
C TYR A 30 -5.84 -5.21 19.01
N GLU A 31 -4.87 -4.80 18.23
CA GLU A 31 -3.45 -5.17 18.41
C GLU A 31 -2.58 -3.96 18.80
N GLN A 32 -3.19 -2.83 19.15
CA GLN A 32 -2.51 -1.58 19.51
C GLN A 32 -1.70 -1.69 20.80
N GLY A 33 -2.16 -2.49 21.76
CA GLY A 33 -1.56 -2.56 23.09
C GLY A 33 -1.57 -1.20 23.79
N LYS A 34 -0.43 -0.83 24.39
CA LYS A 34 -0.21 0.47 25.05
C LYS A 34 0.49 1.52 24.17
N HIS A 35 0.75 1.19 22.91
CA HIS A 35 1.41 2.13 21.99
C HIS A 35 0.46 3.27 21.63
N PRO A 36 0.93 4.53 21.58
CA PRO A 36 0.13 5.64 21.09
C PRO A 36 -0.19 5.44 19.60
N LEU A 37 -1.22 6.11 19.12
CA LEU A 37 -1.47 6.23 17.69
C LEU A 37 -0.35 7.08 17.07
N VAL A 38 0.18 6.62 15.94
CA VAL A 38 1.29 7.31 15.27
C VAL A 38 0.83 8.58 14.58
N PHE A 39 -0.38 8.55 14.02
CA PHE A 39 -0.98 9.71 13.34
C PHE A 39 -2.11 10.29 14.18
N SER A 40 -2.21 11.63 14.20
CA SER A 40 -3.24 12.34 14.93
C SER A 40 -4.61 12.14 14.30
N LEU A 41 -5.61 11.88 15.13
CA LEU A 41 -7.01 11.81 14.74
C LEU A 41 -7.72 13.12 15.03
N HIS A 42 -8.78 13.39 14.25
CA HIS A 42 -9.68 14.49 14.51
C HIS A 42 -10.30 14.35 15.92
N PRO A 43 -10.46 15.45 16.70
CA PRO A 43 -10.91 15.38 18.09
C PRO A 43 -12.28 14.73 18.30
N SER A 44 -13.16 14.73 17.29
CA SER A 44 -14.47 14.08 17.38
C SER A 44 -14.44 12.56 17.26
N VAL A 45 -13.31 11.98 16.80
CA VAL A 45 -13.19 10.53 16.59
C VAL A 45 -13.07 9.81 17.93
N LYS A 46 -14.00 8.90 18.20
CA LYS A 46 -13.96 8.04 19.39
C LYS A 46 -13.04 6.85 19.14
N VAL A 47 -12.10 6.60 20.04
CA VAL A 47 -11.14 5.50 19.91
C VAL A 47 -11.40 4.44 20.97
N TYR A 48 -11.58 3.20 20.53
CA TYR A 48 -11.75 2.03 21.39
C TYR A 48 -10.59 1.05 21.15
N ASN A 49 -9.96 0.58 22.20
CA ASN A 49 -8.88 -0.41 22.09
C ASN A 49 -9.30 -1.72 22.76
N ILE A 50 -9.42 -2.78 21.95
CA ILE A 50 -9.64 -4.14 22.43
C ILE A 50 -8.27 -4.82 22.50
N ASP A 51 -7.72 -5.03 23.69
CA ASP A 51 -6.41 -5.66 23.85
C ASP A 51 -6.47 -7.16 23.49
N ALA A 52 -6.33 -7.49 22.21
CA ALA A 52 -6.34 -8.83 21.65
C ALA A 52 -5.13 -9.06 20.71
N PRO A 53 -3.92 -9.21 21.25
CA PRO A 53 -2.68 -9.29 20.47
C PRO A 53 -2.51 -10.66 19.81
N PHE A 54 -3.22 -10.96 18.73
CA PHE A 54 -3.15 -12.24 18.00
C PHE A 54 -1.75 -12.54 17.47
N PHE A 55 -0.92 -11.55 17.19
CA PHE A 55 0.47 -11.73 16.74
C PHE A 55 1.32 -12.48 17.77
N ARG A 56 1.02 -12.37 19.08
CA ARG A 56 1.75 -13.09 20.15
C ARG A 56 1.48 -14.58 20.18
N LEU A 57 0.54 -15.08 19.40
CA LEU A 57 0.22 -16.52 19.38
C LEU A 57 1.31 -17.35 18.72
N GLY A 58 2.17 -16.75 17.90
CA GLY A 58 3.25 -17.44 17.17
C GLY A 58 4.26 -18.18 18.04
N VAL A 59 4.45 -17.73 19.30
CA VAL A 59 5.43 -18.33 20.25
C VAL A 59 4.95 -19.63 20.91
N PHE A 60 3.68 -20.05 20.71
CA PHE A 60 3.12 -21.23 21.36
C PHE A 60 3.10 -22.44 20.43
N SER A 61 3.19 -23.66 21.02
CA SER A 61 2.95 -24.91 20.29
C SER A 61 1.54 -24.96 19.70
N LEU A 62 1.33 -25.73 18.63
CA LEU A 62 0.08 -25.75 17.84
C LEU A 62 -1.19 -25.88 18.68
N PHE A 63 -1.26 -26.85 19.61
CA PHE A 63 -2.44 -27.06 20.46
C PHE A 63 -2.69 -25.88 21.43
N ARG A 64 -1.64 -25.39 22.09
CA ARG A 64 -1.72 -24.21 22.96
C ARG A 64 -2.09 -22.97 22.18
N ARG A 65 -1.54 -22.80 20.98
CA ARG A 65 -1.83 -21.70 20.06
C ARG A 65 -3.31 -21.69 19.68
N TYR A 66 -3.85 -22.86 19.28
CA TYR A 66 -5.26 -22.96 18.89
C TYR A 66 -6.20 -22.68 20.06
N TYR A 67 -5.96 -23.26 21.24
CA TYR A 67 -6.76 -22.96 22.43
C TYR A 67 -6.74 -21.48 22.81
N LYS A 68 -5.55 -20.88 22.85
CA LYS A 68 -5.41 -19.44 23.16
C LYS A 68 -6.08 -18.57 22.08
N TYR A 69 -6.00 -18.97 20.82
CA TYR A 69 -6.68 -18.28 19.72
C TYR A 69 -8.20 -18.28 19.96
N LEU A 70 -8.82 -19.41 20.24
CA LEU A 70 -10.27 -19.50 20.47
C LEU A 70 -10.69 -18.64 21.67
N LYS A 71 -9.93 -18.68 22.77
CA LYS A 71 -10.19 -17.87 23.96
C LYS A 71 -10.09 -16.38 23.65
N MET A 72 -9.05 -15.97 22.94
CA MET A 72 -8.83 -14.57 22.55
C MET A 72 -9.89 -14.10 21.56
N LYS A 73 -10.25 -14.92 20.57
CA LYS A 73 -11.33 -14.66 19.61
C LYS A 73 -12.67 -14.44 20.30
N SER A 74 -13.01 -15.30 21.29
CA SER A 74 -14.24 -15.16 22.07
C SER A 74 -14.24 -13.87 22.92
N ALA A 75 -13.11 -13.52 23.54
CA ALA A 75 -12.98 -12.27 24.32
C ALA A 75 -13.10 -11.05 23.41
N PHE A 76 -12.44 -11.07 22.25
CA PHE A 76 -12.58 -10.03 21.24
C PHE A 76 -14.04 -9.83 20.82
N GLY A 77 -14.75 -10.92 20.49
CA GLY A 77 -16.16 -10.85 20.08
C GLY A 77 -17.06 -10.24 21.14
N LYS A 78 -16.83 -10.55 22.44
CA LYS A 78 -17.60 -9.95 23.56
C LYS A 78 -17.33 -8.46 23.67
N SER A 79 -16.06 -8.04 23.65
CA SER A 79 -15.69 -6.62 23.75
C SER A 79 -16.21 -5.83 22.53
N LEU A 80 -16.07 -6.40 21.33
CA LEU A 80 -16.59 -5.78 20.12
C LEU A 80 -18.10 -5.62 20.19
N LYS A 81 -18.83 -6.63 20.69
CA LYS A 81 -20.28 -6.57 20.85
C LYS A 81 -20.71 -5.39 21.74
N THR A 82 -20.09 -5.23 22.89
CA THR A 82 -20.37 -4.10 23.79
C THR A 82 -20.14 -2.75 23.12
N ILE A 83 -19.06 -2.63 22.34
CA ILE A 83 -18.75 -1.39 21.61
C ILE A 83 -19.80 -1.13 20.53
N VAL A 84 -20.13 -2.14 19.72
CA VAL A 84 -21.07 -2.02 18.59
C VAL A 84 -22.49 -1.72 19.10
N GLU A 85 -22.93 -2.37 20.17
CA GLU A 85 -24.24 -2.10 20.79
C GLU A 85 -24.32 -0.69 21.41
N GLY A 86 -23.20 -0.11 21.81
CA GLY A 86 -23.15 1.28 22.31
C GLY A 86 -23.04 2.35 21.23
N ILE A 87 -22.59 1.98 20.02
CA ILE A 87 -22.39 2.92 18.88
C ILE A 87 -23.56 2.81 17.89
N GLU A 88 -24.10 1.60 17.67
CA GLU A 88 -25.08 1.25 16.64
C GLU A 88 -24.66 1.77 15.24
N PRO A 89 -23.48 1.38 14.71
CA PRO A 89 -22.96 1.93 13.47
C PRO A 89 -23.79 1.49 12.26
N ASP A 90 -24.05 2.40 11.32
CA ASP A 90 -24.69 2.09 10.05
C ASP A 90 -23.75 1.23 9.18
N ILE A 91 -22.46 1.57 9.17
CA ILE A 91 -21.43 0.92 8.33
C ILE A 91 -20.23 0.56 9.23
N VAL A 92 -19.76 -0.67 9.07
CA VAL A 92 -18.50 -1.15 9.68
C VAL A 92 -17.50 -1.47 8.59
N ILE A 93 -16.35 -0.80 8.61
CA ILE A 93 -15.24 -1.02 7.68
C ILE A 93 -14.12 -1.74 8.42
N THR A 94 -13.60 -2.81 7.85
CA THR A 94 -12.45 -3.54 8.38
C THR A 94 -11.41 -3.79 7.30
N THR A 95 -10.13 -3.86 7.68
CA THR A 95 -9.05 -4.20 6.74
C THR A 95 -8.93 -5.72 6.57
N ALA A 96 -8.40 -6.17 5.44
CA ALA A 96 -8.23 -7.59 5.13
C ALA A 96 -7.33 -8.34 6.12
N TYR A 97 -6.43 -7.66 6.82
CA TYR A 97 -5.63 -8.25 7.92
C TYR A 97 -6.45 -8.80 9.07
N SER A 98 -7.69 -8.36 9.21
CA SER A 98 -8.60 -8.75 10.30
C SER A 98 -9.29 -10.09 10.11
N LEU A 99 -8.89 -10.91 9.15
CA LEU A 99 -9.56 -12.19 8.86
C LEU A 99 -9.60 -13.15 10.03
N LYS A 100 -8.60 -13.09 10.90
CA LYS A 100 -8.61 -13.85 12.16
C LYS A 100 -9.85 -13.57 13.00
N VAL A 101 -10.50 -12.43 12.79
CA VAL A 101 -11.67 -11.94 13.52
C VAL A 101 -12.89 -11.63 12.64
N ALA A 102 -12.78 -11.78 11.32
CA ALA A 102 -13.85 -11.46 10.37
C ALA A 102 -15.18 -12.16 10.72
N ASP A 103 -15.14 -13.45 11.10
CA ASP A 103 -16.33 -14.17 11.54
C ASP A 103 -17.00 -13.54 12.77
N GLU A 104 -16.22 -13.01 13.70
CA GLU A 104 -16.76 -12.35 14.90
C GLU A 104 -17.36 -10.99 14.55
N ILE A 105 -16.74 -10.24 13.64
CA ILE A 105 -17.29 -8.97 13.12
C ILE A 105 -18.66 -9.23 12.49
N VAL A 106 -18.76 -10.20 11.58
CA VAL A 106 -20.03 -10.56 10.93
C VAL A 106 -21.11 -11.03 11.92
N LYS A 107 -20.71 -11.74 13.00
CA LYS A 107 -21.66 -12.18 14.03
C LYS A 107 -22.19 -11.05 14.90
N VAL A 108 -21.35 -10.09 15.19
CA VAL A 108 -21.65 -8.98 16.09
C VAL A 108 -22.37 -7.85 15.37
N CYS A 109 -21.92 -7.47 14.18
CA CYS A 109 -22.41 -6.30 13.43
C CYS A 109 -23.58 -6.65 12.49
N LYS A 110 -24.60 -7.37 12.98
CA LYS A 110 -25.72 -7.89 12.16
C LYS A 110 -26.62 -6.80 11.59
N HIS A 111 -26.66 -5.65 12.18
CA HIS A 111 -27.53 -4.53 11.78
C HIS A 111 -26.79 -3.47 10.97
N SER A 112 -25.49 -3.61 10.85
CA SER A 112 -24.61 -2.69 10.10
C SER A 112 -24.34 -3.27 8.70
N LYS A 113 -24.06 -2.39 7.75
CA LYS A 113 -23.46 -2.75 6.48
C LYS A 113 -21.97 -3.05 6.67
N LEU A 114 -21.50 -4.13 6.09
CA LEU A 114 -20.13 -4.61 6.31
C LEU A 114 -19.29 -4.40 5.05
N VAL A 115 -18.21 -3.66 5.20
CA VAL A 115 -17.22 -3.42 4.14
C VAL A 115 -15.86 -3.98 4.59
N ILE A 116 -15.24 -4.77 3.74
CA ILE A 116 -13.86 -5.21 3.93
C ILE A 116 -12.95 -4.52 2.92
N GLU A 117 -11.87 -3.92 3.38
CA GLU A 117 -10.93 -3.17 2.58
C GLU A 117 -9.61 -3.93 2.46
N SER A 118 -9.20 -4.25 1.23
CA SER A 118 -7.96 -4.97 0.93
C SER A 118 -6.85 -3.98 0.58
N HIS A 119 -5.86 -3.83 1.45
CA HIS A 119 -4.63 -3.07 1.19
C HIS A 119 -3.49 -3.95 0.69
N GLU A 120 -3.65 -5.26 0.74
CA GLU A 120 -2.76 -6.26 0.15
C GLU A 120 -3.44 -6.90 -1.05
N THR A 121 -2.64 -7.39 -1.99
CA THR A 121 -3.20 -8.05 -3.16
C THR A 121 -3.73 -9.45 -2.80
N CYS A 122 -4.77 -9.90 -3.49
CA CYS A 122 -5.27 -11.28 -3.40
C CYS A 122 -4.13 -12.29 -3.57
N PHE A 123 -3.22 -12.03 -4.51
CA PHE A 123 -2.05 -12.85 -4.76
C PHE A 123 -1.09 -12.96 -3.57
N SER A 124 -0.86 -11.88 -2.82
CA SER A 124 0.02 -11.91 -1.64
C SER A 124 -0.55 -12.80 -0.54
N VAL A 125 -1.86 -12.77 -0.38
CA VAL A 125 -2.57 -13.57 0.63
C VAL A 125 -2.53 -15.06 0.31
N VAL A 126 -2.67 -15.45 -0.96
CA VAL A 126 -2.71 -16.83 -1.42
C VAL A 126 -1.32 -17.45 -1.54
N LYS A 127 -0.30 -16.66 -1.90
CA LYS A 127 1.06 -17.14 -2.18
C LYS A 127 1.85 -17.52 -0.92
N GLU A 128 1.42 -17.08 0.26
CA GLU A 128 2.08 -17.45 1.52
C GLU A 128 2.15 -18.96 1.78
N TYR A 129 1.50 -19.79 0.94
CA TYR A 129 1.42 -21.25 1.15
C TYR A 129 2.13 -22.10 0.10
N ASP A 130 2.54 -21.51 -1.02
CA ASP A 130 3.16 -22.27 -2.12
C ASP A 130 4.54 -22.83 -1.79
N TYR A 131 5.25 -22.25 -0.82
CA TYR A 131 6.55 -22.75 -0.33
C TYR A 131 6.46 -23.78 0.77
N LEU A 132 5.25 -24.17 1.19
CA LEU A 132 5.10 -25.27 2.15
C LEU A 132 5.46 -26.60 1.48
N SER A 133 6.61 -27.14 1.83
CA SER A 133 7.11 -28.43 1.32
C SER A 133 6.26 -29.61 1.80
N ASN A 134 5.50 -29.46 2.89
CA ASN A 134 4.70 -30.51 3.48
C ASN A 134 3.29 -30.60 2.84
N PRO A 135 2.91 -31.76 2.21
CA PRO A 135 1.60 -31.92 1.57
C PRO A 135 0.42 -31.74 2.53
N PHE A 136 0.56 -32.15 3.79
CA PHE A 136 -0.50 -31.95 4.80
C PHE A 136 -0.71 -30.46 5.09
N MET A 137 0.36 -29.70 5.20
CA MET A 137 0.26 -28.24 5.41
C MET A 137 -0.37 -27.54 4.22
N ARG A 138 -0.18 -28.01 2.98
CA ARG A 138 -0.88 -27.50 1.79
C ARG A 138 -2.39 -27.73 1.85
N ILE A 139 -2.82 -28.89 2.37
CA ILE A 139 -4.25 -29.16 2.57
C ILE A 139 -4.84 -28.23 3.63
N VAL A 140 -4.13 -28.05 4.74
CA VAL A 140 -4.55 -27.12 5.80
C VAL A 140 -4.64 -25.68 5.27
N ALA A 141 -3.67 -25.25 4.47
CA ALA A 141 -3.67 -23.95 3.82
C ALA A 141 -4.87 -23.77 2.89
N LYS A 142 -5.16 -24.74 2.03
CA LYS A 142 -6.36 -24.70 1.16
C LYS A 142 -7.68 -24.62 1.94
N LEU A 143 -7.77 -25.34 3.06
CA LEU A 143 -8.96 -25.25 3.92
C LEU A 143 -9.07 -23.87 4.57
N TYR A 144 -7.93 -23.27 4.93
CA TYR A 144 -7.88 -21.91 5.43
C TYR A 144 -8.35 -20.90 4.36
N ASP A 145 -7.88 -21.03 3.12
CA ASP A 145 -8.31 -20.18 2.01
C ASP A 145 -9.81 -20.27 1.75
N ILE A 146 -10.36 -21.50 1.75
CA ILE A 146 -11.82 -21.71 1.58
C ILE A 146 -12.58 -21.00 2.70
N GLN A 147 -12.13 -21.12 3.94
CA GLN A 147 -12.75 -20.42 5.07
C GLN A 147 -12.63 -18.91 4.93
N TYR A 148 -11.48 -18.44 4.47
CA TYR A 148 -11.18 -17.07 4.19
C TYR A 148 -12.16 -16.45 3.18
N TYR A 149 -12.26 -17.05 1.99
CA TYR A 149 -13.19 -16.58 0.95
C TYR A 149 -14.65 -16.64 1.41
N ARG A 150 -15.03 -17.69 2.16
CA ARG A 150 -16.37 -17.77 2.75
C ARG A 150 -16.63 -16.64 3.75
N SER A 151 -15.65 -16.23 4.50
CA SER A 151 -15.80 -15.12 5.44
C SER A 151 -15.96 -13.79 4.71
N ILE A 152 -15.19 -13.56 3.63
CA ILE A 152 -15.34 -12.35 2.80
C ILE A 152 -16.72 -12.31 2.14
N ASN A 153 -17.23 -13.43 1.63
CA ASN A 153 -18.55 -13.51 1.00
C ASN A 153 -19.73 -13.16 1.95
N ARG A 154 -19.46 -12.88 3.21
CA ARG A 154 -20.46 -12.42 4.18
C ARG A 154 -20.43 -10.89 4.39
N PHE A 155 -19.50 -10.20 3.74
CA PHE A 155 -19.48 -8.75 3.70
C PHE A 155 -20.33 -8.23 2.55
N ASP A 156 -20.95 -7.06 2.73
CA ASP A 156 -21.78 -6.42 1.68
C ASP A 156 -20.91 -5.93 0.52
N ARG A 157 -19.65 -5.53 0.79
CA ARG A 157 -18.67 -5.09 -0.21
C ARG A 157 -17.26 -5.49 0.17
N LEU A 158 -16.47 -5.88 -0.84
CA LEU A 158 -15.01 -5.85 -0.79
C LEU A 158 -14.53 -4.61 -1.55
N VAL A 159 -13.68 -3.81 -0.94
CA VAL A 159 -13.01 -2.69 -1.60
C VAL A 159 -11.57 -3.08 -1.90
N THR A 160 -11.17 -2.97 -3.17
CA THR A 160 -9.80 -3.19 -3.64
C THR A 160 -9.20 -1.88 -4.17
N LEU A 161 -7.88 -1.83 -4.33
CA LEU A 161 -7.19 -0.61 -4.76
C LEU A 161 -7.04 -0.48 -6.27
N THR A 162 -7.12 -1.62 -6.99
CA THR A 162 -6.89 -1.71 -8.44
C THR A 162 -7.88 -2.68 -9.08
N GLU A 163 -8.17 -2.45 -10.37
CA GLU A 163 -9.05 -3.35 -11.13
C GLU A 163 -8.40 -4.73 -11.35
N GLY A 164 -7.08 -4.77 -11.51
CA GLY A 164 -6.36 -6.03 -11.63
C GLY A 164 -6.50 -6.91 -10.40
N ASP A 165 -6.42 -6.33 -9.19
CA ASP A 165 -6.65 -7.07 -7.94
C ASP A 165 -8.12 -7.46 -7.80
N ALA A 166 -9.07 -6.58 -8.16
CA ALA A 166 -10.50 -6.90 -8.18
C ALA A 166 -10.81 -8.10 -9.08
N ASN A 167 -10.20 -8.16 -10.27
CA ASN A 167 -10.36 -9.27 -11.20
C ASN A 167 -9.83 -10.59 -10.64
N GLU A 168 -8.77 -10.55 -9.84
CA GLU A 168 -8.28 -11.75 -9.14
C GLU A 168 -9.27 -12.19 -8.05
N TRP A 169 -9.75 -11.26 -7.22
CA TRP A 169 -10.74 -11.54 -6.19
C TRP A 169 -12.05 -12.12 -6.77
N ARG A 170 -12.55 -11.62 -7.91
CA ARG A 170 -13.76 -12.13 -8.60
C ARG A 170 -13.69 -13.62 -8.96
N LYS A 171 -12.47 -14.20 -9.04
CA LYS A 171 -12.30 -15.65 -9.26
C LYS A 171 -12.59 -16.49 -8.01
N HIS A 172 -12.55 -15.88 -6.83
CA HIS A 172 -12.59 -16.57 -5.55
C HIS A 172 -13.80 -16.25 -4.69
N ILE A 173 -14.43 -15.08 -4.90
CA ILE A 173 -15.56 -14.62 -4.10
C ILE A 173 -16.72 -14.20 -4.98
N SER A 174 -17.93 -14.22 -4.38
CA SER A 174 -19.17 -13.78 -5.01
C SER A 174 -19.73 -12.47 -4.47
N SER A 175 -19.10 -11.90 -3.42
CA SER A 175 -19.47 -10.58 -2.92
C SER A 175 -19.17 -9.51 -3.97
N ASP A 176 -19.98 -8.46 -3.96
CA ASP A 176 -19.73 -7.30 -4.81
C ASP A 176 -18.39 -6.63 -4.47
N ILE A 177 -17.63 -6.29 -5.50
CA ILE A 177 -16.31 -5.65 -5.38
C ILE A 177 -16.40 -4.24 -5.92
N GLU A 178 -15.91 -3.30 -5.12
CA GLU A 178 -15.73 -1.90 -5.50
C GLU A 178 -14.24 -1.61 -5.62
N VAL A 179 -13.84 -0.86 -6.64
CA VAL A 179 -12.45 -0.44 -6.80
C VAL A 179 -12.34 1.02 -6.39
N ILE A 180 -11.77 1.26 -5.21
CA ILE A 180 -11.52 2.60 -4.69
C ILE A 180 -10.03 2.71 -4.35
N PRO A 181 -9.26 3.45 -5.14
CA PRO A 181 -7.84 3.65 -4.90
C PRO A 181 -7.55 4.34 -3.56
N ASN A 182 -6.32 4.20 -3.06
CA ASN A 182 -5.87 5.01 -1.94
C ASN A 182 -5.71 6.49 -2.35
N PRO A 183 -6.16 7.43 -1.51
CA PRO A 183 -5.96 8.84 -1.77
C PRO A 183 -4.49 9.24 -1.56
N LEU A 184 -4.02 10.20 -2.33
CA LEU A 184 -2.82 10.96 -1.99
C LEU A 184 -3.06 11.70 -0.68
N THR A 185 -2.12 11.59 0.25
CA THR A 185 -2.14 12.39 1.50
C THR A 185 -2.02 13.87 1.20
N TYR A 186 -1.17 14.19 0.23
CA TYR A 186 -0.91 15.54 -0.22
C TYR A 186 -0.80 15.57 -1.76
N TYR A 187 -1.46 16.54 -2.37
CA TYR A 187 -1.29 16.87 -3.79
C TYR A 187 -0.74 18.29 -3.88
N PRO A 188 0.49 18.51 -4.38
CA PRO A 188 1.11 19.82 -4.41
C PRO A 188 0.33 20.82 -5.29
N ILE A 189 -0.05 21.96 -4.72
CA ILE A 189 -0.73 23.04 -5.49
C ILE A 189 0.29 23.69 -6.43
N THR A 190 1.45 24.04 -5.89
CA THR A 190 2.58 24.58 -6.65
C THR A 190 3.68 23.54 -6.73
N LEU A 191 4.32 23.42 -7.88
CA LEU A 191 5.53 22.58 -7.99
C LEU A 191 6.68 23.28 -7.30
N GLY A 192 7.45 22.55 -6.51
CA GLY A 192 8.77 22.96 -6.10
C GLY A 192 9.66 23.13 -7.34
N MET A 193 10.56 24.10 -7.28
CA MET A 193 11.54 24.27 -8.35
C MET A 193 12.84 23.56 -7.96
N LYS A 194 13.30 22.66 -8.83
CA LYS A 194 14.64 22.11 -8.70
C LYS A 194 15.65 23.25 -8.90
N PRO A 195 16.59 23.51 -7.97
CA PRO A 195 17.66 24.46 -8.18
C PRO A 195 18.49 24.10 -9.43
N ALA A 196 18.93 25.11 -10.18
CA ALA A 196 19.66 24.89 -11.43
C ALA A 196 21.03 24.19 -11.24
N ASP A 197 21.62 24.34 -10.05
CA ASP A 197 22.88 23.73 -9.63
C ASP A 197 22.73 22.37 -8.95
N CYS A 198 21.48 21.87 -8.82
CA CYS A 198 21.23 20.57 -8.20
C CYS A 198 21.64 19.43 -9.17
N PRO A 199 22.41 18.43 -8.70
CA PRO A 199 22.85 17.31 -9.51
C PRO A 199 21.69 16.55 -10.15
N SER A 200 21.93 15.91 -11.31
CA SER A 200 20.96 15.06 -11.97
C SER A 200 20.67 13.80 -11.14
N ARG A 201 19.41 13.57 -10.83
CA ARG A 201 19.01 12.67 -9.76
C ARG A 201 17.86 11.75 -10.16
N ILE A 202 18.08 10.46 -9.94
CA ILE A 202 17.02 9.43 -9.94
C ILE A 202 16.64 9.19 -8.49
N ILE A 203 15.35 9.11 -8.21
CA ILE A 203 14.85 8.81 -6.86
C ILE A 203 14.00 7.55 -6.87
N SER A 204 14.10 6.77 -5.81
CA SER A 204 13.19 5.68 -5.49
C SER A 204 12.84 5.70 -4.01
N ALA A 205 11.62 5.28 -3.65
CA ALA A 205 11.18 5.30 -2.26
C ALA A 205 10.32 4.08 -1.91
N GLY A 206 10.59 3.48 -0.75
CA GLY A 206 9.80 2.34 -0.27
C GLY A 206 10.49 1.56 0.85
N ARG A 207 9.84 0.53 1.37
CA ARG A 207 10.44 -0.38 2.34
C ARG A 207 11.60 -1.15 1.67
N LEU A 208 12.74 -1.25 2.33
CA LEU A 208 13.88 -2.03 1.82
C LEU A 208 13.63 -3.53 2.03
N GLU A 209 12.62 -4.05 1.34
CA GLU A 209 12.22 -5.44 1.34
C GLU A 209 12.33 -6.01 -0.08
N GLU A 210 12.51 -7.32 -0.21
CA GLU A 210 12.71 -8.00 -1.50
C GLU A 210 11.64 -7.63 -2.55
N VAL A 211 10.39 -7.49 -2.09
CA VAL A 211 9.25 -7.13 -2.95
C VAL A 211 9.43 -5.80 -3.69
N LYS A 212 10.23 -4.87 -3.16
CA LYS A 212 10.46 -3.56 -3.77
C LYS A 212 11.53 -3.55 -4.86
N GLY A 213 12.31 -4.62 -4.97
CA GLY A 213 13.21 -4.84 -6.08
C GLY A 213 14.33 -3.82 -6.25
N PHE A 214 14.79 -3.18 -5.16
CA PHE A 214 15.91 -2.23 -5.23
C PHE A 214 17.21 -2.88 -5.71
N ASP A 215 17.38 -4.19 -5.52
CA ASP A 215 18.44 -4.98 -6.10
C ASP A 215 18.44 -4.90 -7.63
N MET A 216 17.27 -4.97 -8.26
CA MET A 216 17.14 -4.84 -9.72
C MET A 216 17.39 -3.39 -10.19
N LEU A 217 17.07 -2.37 -9.39
CA LEU A 217 17.41 -0.98 -9.70
C LEU A 217 18.93 -0.77 -9.69
N ILE A 218 19.62 -1.30 -8.70
CA ILE A 218 21.09 -1.26 -8.60
C ILE A 218 21.71 -1.95 -9.81
N ASP A 219 21.21 -3.15 -10.18
CA ASP A 219 21.67 -3.89 -11.35
C ASP A 219 21.45 -3.10 -12.64
N ALA A 220 20.26 -2.55 -12.85
CA ALA A 220 19.95 -1.76 -14.03
C ALA A 220 20.86 -0.53 -14.16
N PHE A 221 21.04 0.22 -13.07
CA PHE A 221 21.90 1.40 -13.09
C PHE A 221 23.37 1.05 -13.33
N SER A 222 23.84 -0.09 -12.82
CA SER A 222 25.22 -0.55 -13.06
C SER A 222 25.55 -0.77 -14.53
N LEU A 223 24.54 -1.06 -15.38
CA LEU A 223 24.73 -1.27 -16.83
C LEU A 223 24.91 0.05 -17.61
N ILE A 224 24.51 1.18 -17.02
CA ILE A 224 24.50 2.48 -17.70
C ILE A 224 25.33 3.55 -16.97
N SER A 225 25.83 3.28 -15.78
CA SER A 225 26.48 4.28 -14.91
C SER A 225 27.65 5.00 -15.60
N ASP A 226 28.44 4.32 -16.44
CA ASP A 226 29.55 4.89 -17.19
C ASP A 226 29.09 5.85 -18.30
N LYS A 227 27.84 5.68 -18.79
CA LYS A 227 27.26 6.51 -19.85
C LYS A 227 26.63 7.80 -19.32
N CYS A 228 26.39 7.87 -18.01
CA CYS A 228 25.72 9.01 -17.38
C CYS A 228 26.45 9.46 -16.10
N PRO A 229 27.75 9.90 -16.19
CA PRO A 229 28.59 10.16 -15.01
C PRO A 229 28.04 11.20 -14.05
N GLU A 230 27.21 12.13 -14.50
CA GLU A 230 26.61 13.20 -13.68
C GLU A 230 25.35 12.76 -12.90
N TRP A 231 24.87 11.53 -13.15
CA TRP A 231 23.64 11.05 -12.52
C TRP A 231 23.93 10.18 -11.30
N HIS A 232 23.09 10.29 -10.29
CA HIS A 232 23.11 9.44 -9.09
C HIS A 232 21.70 8.96 -8.75
N ILE A 233 21.62 7.94 -7.89
CA ILE A 233 20.36 7.41 -7.37
C ILE A 233 20.31 7.63 -5.86
N ASP A 234 19.18 8.16 -5.39
CA ASP A 234 18.81 8.20 -3.98
C ASP A 234 17.66 7.27 -3.70
N ILE A 235 17.84 6.35 -2.78
CA ILE A 235 16.83 5.39 -2.32
C ILE A 235 16.42 5.76 -0.90
N PHE A 236 15.15 6.13 -0.71
CA PHE A 236 14.61 6.48 0.60
C PHE A 236 13.84 5.31 1.20
N GLY A 237 14.31 4.76 2.30
CA GLY A 237 13.65 3.64 2.94
C GLY A 237 14.40 3.02 4.10
N GLN A 238 13.78 2.00 4.70
CA GLN A 238 14.36 1.11 5.68
C GLN A 238 13.74 -0.28 5.55
N GLY A 239 14.46 -1.32 5.93
CA GLY A 239 13.95 -2.69 5.86
C GLY A 239 15.02 -3.74 5.99
N SER A 240 14.61 -5.01 5.88
CA SER A 240 15.47 -6.17 6.13
C SER A 240 16.59 -6.33 5.10
N CYS A 241 16.41 -5.84 3.87
CA CYS A 241 17.38 -5.97 2.79
C CYS A 241 18.48 -4.90 2.77
N GLU A 242 18.47 -3.92 3.67
CA GLU A 242 19.40 -2.78 3.63
C GLU A 242 20.87 -3.21 3.56
N LYS A 243 21.28 -4.18 4.38
CA LYS A 243 22.66 -4.69 4.38
C LYS A 243 23.08 -5.35 3.07
N ASP A 244 22.16 -6.11 2.47
CA ASP A 244 22.43 -6.82 1.21
C ASP A 244 22.50 -5.83 0.04
N LEU A 245 21.66 -4.80 0.04
CA LEU A 245 21.70 -3.72 -0.94
C LEU A 245 23.01 -2.91 -0.85
N LEU A 246 23.45 -2.53 0.34
CA LEU A 246 24.73 -1.84 0.54
C LEU A 246 25.92 -2.69 0.07
N LYS A 247 25.88 -4.00 0.32
CA LYS A 247 26.89 -4.92 -0.18
C LYS A 247 26.90 -4.97 -1.72
N GLN A 248 25.73 -5.07 -2.36
CA GLN A 248 25.58 -5.07 -3.82
C GLN A 248 26.11 -3.78 -4.45
N ILE A 249 25.83 -2.62 -3.85
CA ILE A 249 26.34 -1.30 -4.26
C ILE A 249 27.86 -1.30 -4.26
N ALA A 250 28.49 -1.81 -3.17
CA ALA A 250 29.95 -1.89 -3.06
C ALA A 250 30.57 -2.88 -4.06
N GLU A 251 29.99 -4.06 -4.26
CA GLU A 251 30.43 -5.03 -5.25
C GLU A 251 30.42 -4.47 -6.68
N LYS A 252 29.48 -3.54 -6.96
CA LYS A 252 29.37 -2.86 -8.26
C LYS A 252 30.18 -1.54 -8.32
N ARG A 253 30.86 -1.14 -7.24
CA ARG A 253 31.64 0.11 -7.13
C ARG A 253 30.81 1.37 -7.37
N LEU A 254 29.59 1.38 -6.84
CA LEU A 254 28.61 2.46 -7.02
C LEU A 254 28.36 3.26 -5.74
N GLU A 255 29.24 3.19 -4.71
CA GLU A 255 29.05 3.81 -3.40
C GLU A 255 28.94 5.34 -3.46
N ASN A 256 29.54 5.97 -4.46
CA ASN A 256 29.44 7.42 -4.70
C ASN A 256 28.31 7.79 -5.66
N ARG A 257 27.53 6.83 -6.15
CA ARG A 257 26.53 7.01 -7.18
C ARG A 257 25.13 6.54 -6.75
N ILE A 258 25.03 5.66 -5.76
CA ILE A 258 23.78 5.18 -5.17
C ILE A 258 23.86 5.35 -3.67
N ILE A 259 22.94 6.13 -3.12
CA ILE A 259 22.89 6.44 -1.69
C ILE A 259 21.54 5.95 -1.12
N ILE A 260 21.62 5.18 -0.04
CA ILE A 260 20.43 4.76 0.72
C ILE A 260 20.24 5.73 1.89
N HIS A 261 19.07 6.35 1.93
CA HIS A 261 18.67 7.30 2.96
C HIS A 261 17.62 6.68 3.88
N SER A 262 17.63 7.09 5.15
CA SER A 262 16.52 6.80 6.05
C SER A 262 15.21 7.40 5.55
N PRO A 263 14.03 6.83 5.93
CA PRO A 263 12.74 7.41 5.61
C PRO A 263 12.63 8.87 6.06
N THR A 264 12.09 9.72 5.22
CA THR A 264 11.86 11.14 5.52
C THR A 264 10.37 11.47 5.60
N ALA A 265 10.01 12.41 6.47
CA ALA A 265 8.67 12.99 6.51
C ALA A 265 8.41 13.95 5.33
N ASN A 266 9.49 14.46 4.71
CA ASN A 266 9.48 15.48 3.66
C ASN A 266 9.77 14.86 2.27
N ILE A 267 9.26 13.68 1.97
CA ILE A 267 9.57 12.98 0.71
C ILE A 267 9.21 13.80 -0.54
N TYR A 268 8.22 14.66 -0.45
CA TYR A 268 7.82 15.53 -1.55
C TYR A 268 8.92 16.54 -1.93
N GLU A 269 9.68 17.06 -0.94
CA GLU A 269 10.84 17.92 -1.21
C GLU A 269 11.92 17.14 -1.97
N GLU A 270 12.10 15.87 -1.65
CA GLU A 270 13.04 15.00 -2.35
C GLU A 270 12.59 14.73 -3.79
N TYR A 271 11.29 14.53 -4.01
CA TYR A 271 10.74 14.41 -5.37
C TYR A 271 10.98 15.69 -6.19
N TYR A 272 10.79 16.87 -5.62
CA TYR A 272 11.05 18.14 -6.35
C TYR A 272 12.49 18.34 -6.77
N GLN A 273 13.43 17.79 -6.04
CA GLN A 273 14.86 17.86 -6.35
C GLN A 273 15.30 16.76 -7.33
N SER A 274 14.39 15.88 -7.75
CA SER A 274 14.68 14.73 -8.60
C SER A 274 14.18 14.92 -10.02
N ASP A 275 14.79 14.21 -10.98
CA ASP A 275 14.46 14.27 -12.40
C ASP A 275 13.64 13.07 -12.85
N ILE A 276 13.91 11.90 -12.27
CA ILE A 276 13.29 10.62 -12.65
C ILE A 276 12.94 9.88 -11.36
N PHE A 277 11.73 9.34 -11.30
CA PHE A 277 11.35 8.35 -10.30
C PHE A 277 11.42 6.94 -10.90
N ALA A 278 12.07 6.02 -10.21
CA ALA A 278 12.24 4.63 -10.63
C ALA A 278 11.52 3.67 -9.66
N LEU A 279 10.65 2.79 -10.20
CA LEU A 279 9.95 1.76 -9.43
C LEU A 279 10.26 0.38 -9.98
N THR A 280 11.03 -0.40 -9.26
CA THR A 280 11.46 -1.75 -9.67
C THR A 280 10.79 -2.87 -8.88
N SER A 281 9.61 -2.60 -8.30
CA SER A 281 8.89 -3.56 -7.47
C SER A 281 8.53 -4.84 -8.23
N ARG A 282 8.64 -5.99 -7.56
CA ARG A 282 8.19 -7.30 -8.04
C ARG A 282 6.66 -7.41 -8.03
N HIS A 283 6.02 -6.79 -7.06
CA HIS A 283 4.57 -6.59 -7.05
C HIS A 283 4.18 -5.42 -6.16
N GLU A 284 3.03 -4.84 -6.44
CA GLU A 284 2.45 -3.71 -5.71
C GLU A 284 0.99 -3.96 -5.41
N GLY A 285 0.50 -3.40 -4.28
CA GLY A 285 -0.95 -3.30 -4.07
C GLY A 285 -1.55 -2.19 -4.94
N MET A 286 -0.83 -1.07 -5.05
CA MET A 286 -1.20 0.07 -5.88
C MET A 286 0.04 0.83 -6.40
N GLY A 287 1.05 1.07 -5.55
CA GLY A 287 2.24 1.86 -5.93
C GLY A 287 2.10 3.33 -5.53
N MET A 288 1.85 3.60 -4.25
CA MET A 288 1.65 4.97 -3.74
C MET A 288 2.83 5.90 -4.04
N ALA A 289 4.08 5.42 -3.87
CA ALA A 289 5.27 6.21 -4.15
C ALA A 289 5.34 6.68 -5.63
N LEU A 290 4.84 5.86 -6.56
CA LEU A 290 4.72 6.24 -7.98
C LEU A 290 3.73 7.39 -8.16
N ILE A 291 2.57 7.31 -7.53
CA ILE A 291 1.53 8.36 -7.63
C ILE A 291 1.99 9.66 -6.95
N GLU A 292 2.70 9.55 -5.83
CA GLU A 292 3.31 10.68 -5.14
C GLU A 292 4.33 11.39 -6.05
N ALA A 293 5.24 10.64 -6.66
CA ALA A 293 6.21 11.16 -7.62
C ALA A 293 5.54 11.82 -8.83
N MET A 294 4.53 11.16 -9.42
CA MET A 294 3.72 11.73 -10.50
C MET A 294 3.08 13.07 -10.10
N SER A 295 2.56 13.16 -8.88
CA SER A 295 1.92 14.40 -8.37
C SER A 295 2.90 15.57 -8.28
N CYS A 296 4.19 15.28 -8.12
CA CYS A 296 5.28 16.26 -8.16
C CYS A 296 5.73 16.64 -9.58
N GLY A 297 5.20 15.99 -10.60
CA GLY A 297 5.50 16.31 -12.00
C GLY A 297 6.84 15.80 -12.49
N ILE A 298 7.41 14.78 -11.83
CA ILE A 298 8.62 14.11 -12.30
C ILE A 298 8.28 12.92 -13.19
N SER A 299 9.15 12.64 -14.16
CA SER A 299 8.99 11.50 -15.05
C SER A 299 9.21 10.19 -14.30
N CYS A 300 8.40 9.20 -14.62
CA CYS A 300 8.43 7.91 -13.94
C CYS A 300 8.78 6.78 -14.90
N VAL A 301 9.62 5.86 -14.45
CA VAL A 301 9.84 4.55 -15.08
C VAL A 301 9.52 3.45 -14.06
N ALA A 302 8.74 2.46 -14.46
CA ALA A 302 8.33 1.40 -13.57
C ALA A 302 8.34 0.03 -14.25
N PHE A 303 8.60 -1.04 -13.49
CA PHE A 303 8.22 -2.37 -13.96
C PHE A 303 6.70 -2.49 -14.06
N ASP A 304 6.22 -3.13 -15.13
CA ASP A 304 4.82 -3.58 -15.27
C ASP A 304 4.60 -4.82 -14.39
N CYS A 305 4.81 -4.66 -13.10
CA CYS A 305 4.61 -5.72 -12.13
C CYS A 305 3.12 -5.95 -11.85
N LYS A 306 2.83 -7.08 -11.22
CA LYS A 306 1.47 -7.48 -10.89
C LYS A 306 0.79 -6.40 -10.04
N TYR A 307 -0.26 -5.82 -10.60
CA TYR A 307 -1.13 -4.72 -10.16
C TYR A 307 -0.40 -3.37 -9.97
N GLY A 308 -1.16 -2.29 -10.01
CA GLY A 308 -0.68 -0.94 -9.75
C GLY A 308 -0.04 -0.21 -10.94
N PRO A 309 1.24 -0.39 -11.25
CA PRO A 309 1.94 0.49 -12.21
C PRO A 309 1.24 0.63 -13.56
N LYS A 310 0.77 -0.47 -14.15
CA LYS A 310 0.01 -0.48 -15.41
C LYS A 310 -1.32 0.29 -15.37
N GLU A 311 -1.96 0.36 -14.21
CA GLU A 311 -3.23 1.08 -14.05
C GLU A 311 -3.01 2.55 -13.74
N ILE A 312 -1.78 2.89 -13.31
CA ILE A 312 -1.38 4.24 -12.92
C ILE A 312 -0.74 4.98 -14.09
N LEU A 313 0.20 4.33 -14.79
CA LEU A 313 0.94 4.89 -15.91
C LEU A 313 0.28 4.53 -17.25
N SER A 314 0.09 5.54 -18.10
CA SER A 314 -0.11 5.38 -19.54
C SER A 314 1.26 5.34 -20.20
N ASN A 315 1.66 4.20 -20.73
CA ASN A 315 3.00 4.01 -21.30
C ASN A 315 3.29 5.00 -22.42
N ARG A 316 4.46 5.65 -22.35
CA ARG A 316 4.93 6.73 -23.25
C ARG A 316 4.16 8.04 -23.18
N ASP A 317 3.12 8.14 -22.35
CA ASP A 317 2.40 9.38 -22.13
C ASP A 317 2.70 9.97 -20.74
N THR A 318 2.39 9.24 -19.69
CA THR A 318 2.61 9.69 -18.30
C THR A 318 3.83 9.05 -17.63
N GLY A 319 4.58 8.23 -18.37
CA GLY A 319 5.78 7.53 -17.91
C GLY A 319 6.09 6.34 -18.78
N LEU A 320 7.05 5.53 -18.37
CA LEU A 320 7.50 4.35 -19.11
C LEU A 320 7.29 3.09 -18.28
N LEU A 321 6.74 2.05 -18.92
CA LEU A 321 6.56 0.73 -18.35
C LEU A 321 7.50 -0.26 -19.05
N VAL A 322 8.17 -1.07 -18.24
CA VAL A 322 9.08 -2.13 -18.66
C VAL A 322 8.59 -3.47 -18.11
N ALA A 323 8.74 -4.54 -18.82
CA ALA A 323 8.35 -5.88 -18.35
C ALA A 323 9.01 -6.21 -17.00
N GLU A 324 8.25 -6.81 -16.09
CA GLU A 324 8.75 -7.17 -14.75
C GLU A 324 10.01 -8.01 -14.84
N GLY A 325 11.08 -7.58 -14.19
CA GLY A 325 12.36 -8.28 -14.12
C GLY A 325 13.26 -8.14 -15.35
N ASP A 326 12.85 -7.44 -16.39
CA ASP A 326 13.75 -7.12 -17.51
C ASP A 326 14.66 -5.94 -17.14
N ILE A 327 15.74 -6.30 -16.42
CA ILE A 327 16.75 -5.35 -15.93
C ILE A 327 17.42 -4.60 -17.08
N LYS A 328 17.65 -5.29 -18.22
CA LYS A 328 18.34 -4.69 -19.36
C LYS A 328 17.45 -3.65 -20.04
N GLU A 329 16.20 -3.98 -20.33
CA GLU A 329 15.24 -3.03 -20.90
C GLU A 329 15.01 -1.85 -19.94
N PHE A 330 14.98 -2.11 -18.61
CA PHE A 330 14.85 -1.04 -17.61
C PHE A 330 16.05 -0.08 -17.65
N ALA A 331 17.26 -0.60 -17.76
CA ALA A 331 18.48 0.19 -17.90
C ALA A 331 18.47 1.05 -19.18
N GLU A 332 18.10 0.45 -20.32
CA GLU A 332 17.98 1.15 -21.61
C GLU A 332 16.90 2.24 -21.57
N THR A 333 15.76 1.95 -20.95
CA THR A 333 14.65 2.90 -20.76
C THR A 333 15.05 4.05 -19.85
N LEU A 334 15.77 3.75 -18.77
CA LEU A 334 16.29 4.75 -17.86
C LEU A 334 17.30 5.67 -18.56
N LEU A 335 18.23 5.10 -19.32
CA LEU A 335 19.19 5.87 -20.13
C LEU A 335 18.49 6.75 -21.15
N TRP A 336 17.46 6.23 -21.80
CA TRP A 336 16.66 7.02 -22.74
C TRP A 336 16.03 8.25 -22.06
N LEU A 337 15.43 8.10 -20.87
CA LEU A 337 14.92 9.25 -20.09
C LEU A 337 16.01 10.25 -19.71
N ILE A 338 17.22 9.77 -19.42
CA ILE A 338 18.38 10.61 -19.12
C ILE A 338 18.74 11.47 -20.33
N GLU A 339 18.80 10.88 -21.50
CA GLU A 339 19.23 11.50 -22.76
C GLU A 339 18.15 12.39 -23.41
N HIS A 340 16.88 12.28 -22.98
CA HIS A 340 15.76 13.00 -23.59
C HIS A 340 15.05 13.94 -22.58
N PRO A 341 15.67 15.04 -22.18
CA PRO A 341 15.13 15.97 -21.14
C PRO A 341 13.79 16.57 -21.49
N ASP A 342 13.51 16.85 -22.77
CA ASP A 342 12.24 17.41 -23.21
C ASP A 342 11.09 16.42 -23.06
N GLU A 343 11.32 15.17 -23.46
CA GLU A 343 10.35 14.08 -23.26
C GLU A 343 10.13 13.79 -21.78
N ARG A 344 11.20 13.78 -20.98
CA ARG A 344 11.13 13.65 -19.53
C ARG A 344 10.24 14.74 -18.92
N LYS A 345 10.44 16.00 -19.33
CA LYS A 345 9.60 17.11 -18.87
C LYS A 345 8.15 16.98 -19.33
N ARG A 346 7.91 16.62 -20.59
CA ARG A 346 6.57 16.39 -21.13
C ARG A 346 5.82 15.33 -20.35
N MET A 347 6.47 14.16 -20.13
CA MET A 347 5.90 13.05 -19.35
C MET A 347 5.61 13.45 -17.91
N GLY A 348 6.49 14.18 -17.26
CA GLY A 348 6.27 14.68 -15.90
C GLY A 348 5.04 15.57 -15.78
N VAL A 349 4.80 16.47 -16.73
CA VAL A 349 3.61 17.30 -16.78
C VAL A 349 2.34 16.44 -16.93
N ALA A 350 2.36 15.50 -17.89
CA ALA A 350 1.23 14.59 -18.12
C ALA A 350 0.98 13.67 -16.90
N ALA A 351 2.05 13.18 -16.26
CA ALA A 351 1.97 12.39 -15.03
C ALA A 351 1.25 13.14 -13.91
N ARG A 352 1.62 14.40 -13.68
CA ARG A 352 0.99 15.26 -12.68
C ARG A 352 -0.52 15.44 -12.96
N GLU A 353 -0.88 15.71 -14.19
CA GLU A 353 -2.29 15.86 -14.57
C GLU A 353 -3.08 14.57 -14.29
N SER A 354 -2.53 13.43 -14.69
CA SER A 354 -3.12 12.11 -14.43
C SER A 354 -3.24 11.80 -12.93
N ALA A 355 -2.29 12.25 -12.11
CA ALA A 355 -2.31 12.01 -10.65
C ALA A 355 -3.44 12.77 -9.93
N LYS A 356 -4.08 13.76 -10.55
CA LYS A 356 -5.21 14.50 -9.95
C LYS A 356 -6.37 13.59 -9.54
N LYS A 357 -6.62 12.53 -10.29
CA LYS A 357 -7.68 11.56 -9.98
C LYS A 357 -7.51 10.88 -8.62
N TYR A 358 -6.29 10.87 -8.05
CA TYR A 358 -5.97 10.30 -6.74
C TYR A 358 -6.00 11.33 -5.60
N ARG A 359 -6.41 12.56 -5.87
CA ARG A 359 -6.59 13.57 -4.81
C ARG A 359 -7.61 13.08 -3.79
N LYS A 360 -7.35 13.42 -2.53
CA LYS A 360 -8.16 12.99 -1.39
C LYS A 360 -9.65 13.29 -1.60
N GLU A 361 -9.98 14.46 -2.12
CA GLU A 361 -11.36 14.87 -2.35
C GLU A 361 -12.10 13.95 -3.31
N TYR A 362 -11.46 13.56 -4.43
CA TYR A 362 -12.08 12.67 -5.43
C TYR A 362 -12.24 11.25 -4.94
N ILE A 363 -11.23 10.71 -4.27
CA ILE A 363 -11.28 9.36 -3.72
C ILE A 363 -12.32 9.26 -2.60
N MET A 364 -12.37 10.28 -1.74
CA MET A 364 -13.34 10.28 -0.64
C MET A 364 -14.78 10.48 -1.12
N GLN A 365 -15.01 11.13 -2.26
CA GLN A 365 -16.33 11.16 -2.91
C GLN A 365 -16.78 9.77 -3.36
N GLN A 366 -15.86 8.92 -3.85
CA GLN A 366 -16.19 7.52 -4.19
C GLN A 366 -16.61 6.75 -2.94
N TRP A 367 -15.92 6.95 -1.82
CA TRP A 367 -16.32 6.35 -0.53
C TRP A 367 -17.70 6.82 -0.08
N VAL A 368 -18.00 8.12 -0.19
CA VAL A 368 -19.34 8.64 0.12
C VAL A 368 -20.39 8.03 -0.80
N GLY A 369 -20.11 7.92 -2.11
CA GLY A 369 -20.99 7.24 -3.05
C GLY A 369 -21.27 5.78 -2.67
N LEU A 370 -20.27 5.05 -2.21
CA LEU A 370 -20.44 3.69 -1.69
C LEU A 370 -21.32 3.69 -0.42
N PHE A 371 -21.12 4.63 0.50
CA PHE A 371 -21.95 4.73 1.71
C PHE A 371 -23.41 5.03 1.39
N ASP A 372 -23.68 5.94 0.45
CA ASP A 372 -25.05 6.27 0.00
C ASP A 372 -25.73 5.08 -0.69
N GLN A 373 -24.97 4.21 -1.40
CA GLN A 373 -25.49 2.97 -1.96
C GLN A 373 -25.83 1.93 -0.88
N LEU A 374 -24.98 1.80 0.15
CA LEU A 374 -25.15 0.83 1.23
C LEU A 374 -26.27 1.26 2.21
N CYS A 375 -26.37 2.54 2.47
CA CYS A 375 -27.33 3.15 3.39
C CYS A 375 -28.03 4.33 2.71
N PRO A 376 -28.97 4.09 1.78
CA PRO A 376 -29.69 5.18 1.11
C PRO A 376 -30.38 6.09 2.13
N LYS A 377 -30.16 7.39 2.03
CA LYS A 377 -30.93 8.36 2.82
C LYS A 377 -32.41 8.20 2.48
N LYS A 378 -33.24 7.95 3.49
CA LYS A 378 -34.68 7.87 3.35
C LYS A 378 -35.28 9.24 3.06
#